data_f145104056fecca92f16b6a39aeb3b14
#
_entry.id   f145104056fecca92f16b6a39aeb3b14
#
_cell.length_a   1.000
_cell.length_b   1.000
_cell.length_c   1.000
_cell.angle_alpha   90.00
_cell.angle_beta   90.00
_cell.angle_gamma   90.00
#
_symmetry.space_group_name_H-M   'P 1'
#
loop_
_entity.id
_entity.type
_entity.pdbx_description
1 polymer ?
#
loop_
_entity_poly.entity_id
_entity_poly.type
_entity_poly.pdbx_seq_one_letter_code
_entity_poly.pdbx_strand_id
1 'polypeptide(L)'
;MLRDLQIPSLPFIGCAAYRRAVLTPVLVTALTGLAAGLTLIVAIGSQNAFVLRSGLARHHVGPVVAVCAISDAVLISAGVAGIGTIVTRAPVVLDVVRWGGVVFLTAYAALSFRRAWRGGEVLDGSAAPGGAAGPLSAALLTAVALTWLNPHVYLDTVLLLGSLANGSEDRWAFAVGAVVASLVWFTGLGYGARLASPLFARPRAWQVLDVLIGVTMLLIAVKLARG
;
A
#
# COMPACT_ATOMS: atom_id res chain seq x y z
N MET A 1 -13.11 16.42 -66.88
CA MET A 1 -11.84 16.63 -66.20
C MET A 1 -12.03 16.23 -64.74
N LEU A 2 -12.27 14.94 -64.48
CA LEU A 2 -12.47 14.33 -63.16
C LEU A 2 -11.87 12.91 -63.21
N ARG A 3 -10.56 12.83 -63.31
CA ARG A 3 -9.76 11.61 -63.13
C ARG A 3 -8.62 11.95 -62.21
N ASP A 4 -8.35 11.04 -61.29
CA ASP A 4 -7.24 11.00 -60.30
C ASP A 4 -7.54 11.48 -58.86
N LEU A 5 -8.66 11.01 -58.31
CA LEU A 5 -8.74 10.81 -56.87
C LEU A 5 -8.21 9.40 -56.58
N GLN A 6 -6.87 9.28 -56.51
CA GLN A 6 -6.20 8.10 -55.93
C GLN A 6 -6.44 8.12 -54.42
N ILE A 7 -7.43 7.38 -53.96
CA ILE A 7 -7.61 7.07 -52.57
C ILE A 7 -6.39 6.17 -52.16
N PRO A 8 -5.49 6.61 -51.30
CA PRO A 8 -4.42 5.74 -50.85
C PRO A 8 -5.05 4.52 -50.19
N SER A 9 -4.76 3.33 -50.75
CA SER A 9 -5.13 2.06 -50.17
C SER A 9 -4.53 1.99 -48.75
N LEU A 10 -5.37 2.19 -47.72
CA LEU A 10 -4.99 1.94 -46.35
C LEU A 10 -4.50 0.50 -46.28
N PRO A 11 -3.27 0.23 -45.81
CA PRO A 11 -2.78 -1.13 -45.64
C PRO A 11 -3.72 -1.87 -44.70
N PHE A 12 -4.28 -2.98 -45.17
CA PHE A 12 -5.05 -3.93 -44.36
C PHE A 12 -4.08 -4.47 -43.32
N ILE A 13 -3.92 -3.74 -42.19
CA ILE A 13 -3.15 -4.21 -41.05
C ILE A 13 -3.94 -5.39 -40.52
N GLY A 14 -3.46 -6.60 -40.77
CA GLY A 14 -4.12 -7.82 -40.31
C GLY A 14 -4.43 -7.71 -38.83
N CYS A 15 -5.58 -8.20 -38.39
CA CYS A 15 -6.08 -8.12 -37.01
C CYS A 15 -5.01 -8.51 -35.94
N ALA A 16 -4.09 -9.42 -36.32
CA ALA A 16 -2.96 -9.84 -35.48
C ALA A 16 -1.87 -8.75 -35.33
N ALA A 17 -1.58 -7.99 -36.39
CA ALA A 17 -0.60 -6.90 -36.36
C ALA A 17 -1.16 -5.68 -35.62
N TYR A 18 -2.44 -5.33 -35.83
CA TYR A 18 -3.14 -4.30 -35.07
C TYR A 18 -3.19 -4.65 -33.57
N ARG A 19 -3.52 -5.91 -33.25
CA ARG A 19 -3.54 -6.40 -31.86
C ARG A 19 -2.16 -6.29 -31.20
N ARG A 20 -1.07 -6.61 -31.87
CA ARG A 20 0.30 -6.45 -31.37
C ARG A 20 0.65 -4.97 -31.16
N ALA A 21 0.34 -4.12 -32.13
CA ALA A 21 0.66 -2.70 -32.07
C ALA A 21 -0.05 -1.97 -30.88
N VAL A 22 -1.23 -2.41 -30.46
CA VAL A 22 -1.98 -1.81 -29.35
C VAL A 22 -1.67 -2.48 -28.01
N LEU A 23 -1.59 -3.81 -27.96
CA LEU A 23 -1.41 -4.53 -26.71
C LEU A 23 0.02 -4.42 -26.13
N THR A 24 1.04 -4.31 -26.99
CA THR A 24 2.42 -4.22 -26.52
C THR A 24 2.68 -2.96 -25.68
N PRO A 25 2.33 -1.74 -26.11
CA PRO A 25 2.52 -0.52 -25.31
C PRO A 25 1.70 -0.53 -24.02
N VAL A 26 0.44 -1.00 -24.07
CA VAL A 26 -0.43 -1.11 -22.88
C VAL A 26 0.19 -2.06 -21.85
N LEU A 27 0.69 -3.24 -22.30
CA LEU A 27 1.33 -4.20 -21.40
C LEU A 27 2.63 -3.65 -20.82
N VAL A 28 3.47 -2.99 -21.61
CA VAL A 28 4.70 -2.35 -21.15
C VAL A 28 4.38 -1.29 -20.11
N THR A 29 3.39 -0.45 -20.34
CA THR A 29 2.95 0.58 -19.39
C THR A 29 2.42 -0.03 -18.10
N ALA A 30 1.63 -1.10 -18.17
CA ALA A 30 1.15 -1.82 -16.99
C ALA A 30 2.31 -2.46 -16.19
N LEU A 31 3.29 -3.06 -16.86
CA LEU A 31 4.49 -3.61 -16.20
C LEU A 31 5.35 -2.51 -15.55
N THR A 32 5.43 -1.34 -16.17
CA THR A 32 6.09 -0.17 -15.58
C THR A 32 5.37 0.28 -14.32
N GLY A 33 4.04 0.35 -14.35
CA GLY A 33 3.20 0.65 -13.18
C GLY A 33 3.38 -0.38 -12.06
N LEU A 34 3.45 -1.66 -12.41
CA LEU A 34 3.70 -2.74 -11.46
C LEU A 34 5.09 -2.61 -10.81
N ALA A 35 6.13 -2.36 -11.58
CA ALA A 35 7.49 -2.17 -11.06
C ALA A 35 7.59 -0.93 -10.16
N ALA A 36 7.01 0.21 -10.58
CA ALA A 36 6.96 1.43 -9.78
C ALA A 36 6.18 1.21 -8.48
N GLY A 37 5.00 0.58 -8.56
CA GLY A 37 4.20 0.23 -7.39
C GLY A 37 4.96 -0.65 -6.41
N LEU A 38 5.59 -1.74 -6.86
CA LEU A 38 6.40 -2.60 -6.00
C LEU A 38 7.54 -1.84 -5.34
N THR A 39 8.24 -0.97 -6.07
CA THR A 39 9.38 -0.21 -5.53
C THR A 39 8.95 0.67 -4.35
N LEU A 40 7.78 1.27 -4.41
CA LEU A 40 7.27 2.16 -3.37
C LEU A 40 6.61 1.39 -2.21
N ILE A 41 5.81 0.36 -2.52
CA ILE A 41 5.00 -0.36 -1.52
C ILE A 41 5.88 -1.33 -0.69
N VAL A 42 6.96 -1.88 -1.27
CA VAL A 42 7.90 -2.78 -0.56
C VAL A 42 8.66 -2.06 0.56
N ALA A 43 8.78 -0.74 0.50
CA ALA A 43 9.44 0.04 1.54
C ALA A 43 8.83 -0.26 2.93
N ILE A 44 9.68 -0.47 3.93
CA ILE A 44 9.24 -0.81 5.29
C ILE A 44 8.49 0.38 5.89
N GLY A 45 7.16 0.23 5.98
CA GLY A 45 6.26 1.22 6.56
C GLY A 45 5.42 0.63 7.71
N SER A 46 4.63 1.50 8.35
CA SER A 46 3.73 1.12 9.43
C SER A 46 2.68 0.07 8.98
N GLN A 47 2.16 0.21 7.77
CA GLN A 47 1.18 -0.69 7.18
C GLN A 47 1.78 -2.09 6.95
N ASN A 48 2.99 -2.17 6.35
CA ASN A 48 3.71 -3.43 6.14
C ASN A 48 4.00 -4.18 7.44
N ALA A 49 4.42 -3.45 8.48
CA ALA A 49 4.67 -4.02 9.81
C ALA A 49 3.39 -4.63 10.42
N PHE A 50 2.24 -3.99 10.24
CA PHE A 50 0.97 -4.49 10.73
C PHE A 50 0.47 -5.71 9.94
N VAL A 51 0.57 -5.71 8.60
CA VAL A 51 0.22 -6.86 7.75
C VAL A 51 1.11 -8.06 8.10
N LEU A 52 2.42 -7.84 8.26
CA LEU A 52 3.37 -8.87 8.70
C LEU A 52 2.96 -9.47 10.04
N ARG A 53 2.64 -8.62 11.03
CA ARG A 53 2.18 -9.06 12.35
C ARG A 53 0.90 -9.90 12.25
N SER A 54 -0.09 -9.46 11.46
CA SER A 54 -1.34 -10.20 11.24
C SER A 54 -1.09 -11.56 10.60
N GLY A 55 -0.17 -11.62 9.63
CA GLY A 55 0.27 -12.84 8.98
C GLY A 55 0.92 -13.84 9.94
N LEU A 56 1.87 -13.39 10.75
CA LEU A 56 2.56 -14.18 11.77
C LEU A 56 1.59 -14.70 12.83
N ALA A 57 0.66 -13.85 13.29
CA ALA A 57 -0.40 -14.22 14.23
C ALA A 57 -1.46 -15.13 13.61
N ARG A 58 -1.49 -15.29 12.28
CA ARG A 58 -2.53 -16.02 11.53
C ARG A 58 -3.95 -15.51 11.79
N HIS A 59 -4.09 -14.24 12.18
CA HIS A 59 -5.36 -13.66 12.59
C HIS A 59 -5.78 -12.52 11.66
N HIS A 60 -7.01 -12.57 11.16
CA HIS A 60 -7.64 -11.56 10.29
C HIS A 60 -6.83 -11.20 9.02
N VAL A 61 -5.95 -12.09 8.52
CA VAL A 61 -5.01 -11.78 7.43
C VAL A 61 -5.74 -11.35 6.16
N GLY A 62 -6.74 -12.13 5.72
CA GLY A 62 -7.50 -11.80 4.50
C GLY A 62 -8.18 -10.42 4.56
N PRO A 63 -8.99 -10.13 5.60
CA PRO A 63 -9.61 -8.81 5.77
C PRO A 63 -8.60 -7.66 5.85
N VAL A 64 -7.48 -7.83 6.56
CA VAL A 64 -6.43 -6.80 6.66
C VAL A 64 -5.78 -6.55 5.29
N VAL A 65 -5.39 -7.62 4.58
CA VAL A 65 -4.84 -7.54 3.21
C VAL A 65 -5.83 -6.84 2.27
N ALA A 66 -7.11 -7.19 2.34
CA ALA A 66 -8.15 -6.59 1.51
C ALA A 66 -8.28 -5.08 1.77
N VAL A 67 -8.31 -4.65 3.04
CA VAL A 67 -8.38 -3.21 3.40
C VAL A 67 -7.16 -2.47 2.87
N CYS A 68 -5.95 -3.02 3.03
CA CYS A 68 -4.73 -2.39 2.54
C CYS A 68 -4.76 -2.25 1.00
N ALA A 69 -5.05 -3.33 0.28
CA ALA A 69 -5.08 -3.33 -1.19
C ALA A 69 -6.20 -2.44 -1.75
N ILE A 70 -7.39 -2.44 -1.14
CA ILE A 70 -8.50 -1.56 -1.57
C ILE A 70 -8.15 -0.09 -1.31
N SER A 71 -7.56 0.23 -0.15
CA SER A 71 -7.13 1.60 0.16
C SER A 71 -6.09 2.09 -0.84
N ASP A 72 -5.09 1.28 -1.17
CA ASP A 72 -4.09 1.62 -2.19
C ASP A 72 -4.74 1.80 -3.56
N ALA A 73 -5.64 0.91 -3.97
CA ALA A 73 -6.35 1.03 -5.25
C ALA A 73 -7.14 2.35 -5.34
N VAL A 74 -7.79 2.77 -4.26
CA VAL A 74 -8.50 4.05 -4.19
C VAL A 74 -7.52 5.22 -4.31
N LEU A 75 -6.44 5.21 -3.52
CA LEU A 75 -5.45 6.29 -3.51
C LEU A 75 -4.69 6.40 -4.83
N ILE A 76 -4.27 5.28 -5.43
CA ILE A 76 -3.63 5.23 -6.75
C ILE A 76 -4.59 5.78 -7.81
N SER A 77 -5.84 5.31 -7.82
CA SER A 77 -6.84 5.78 -8.78
C SER A 77 -7.12 7.28 -8.63
N ALA A 78 -7.18 7.78 -7.40
CA ALA A 78 -7.34 9.20 -7.12
C ALA A 78 -6.13 10.02 -7.63
N GLY A 79 -4.90 9.52 -7.44
CA GLY A 79 -3.69 10.14 -7.98
C GLY A 79 -3.68 10.20 -9.50
N VAL A 80 -4.02 9.10 -10.16
CA VAL A 80 -4.10 9.00 -11.63
C VAL A 80 -5.22 9.88 -12.20
N ALA A 81 -6.32 10.04 -11.48
CA ALA A 81 -7.40 10.97 -11.85
C ALA A 81 -7.00 12.45 -11.69
N GLY A 82 -5.81 12.75 -11.14
CA GLY A 82 -5.30 14.12 -11.02
C GLY A 82 -5.66 14.82 -9.70
N ILE A 83 -6.19 14.10 -8.71
CA ILE A 83 -6.54 14.65 -7.40
C ILE A 83 -5.29 15.13 -6.64
N GLY A 84 -4.10 14.67 -7.00
CA GLY A 84 -2.83 15.13 -6.40
C GLY A 84 -2.66 16.64 -6.40
N THR A 85 -3.10 17.33 -7.45
CA THR A 85 -3.05 18.80 -7.53
C THR A 85 -4.00 19.48 -6.54
N ILE A 86 -5.10 18.84 -6.19
CA ILE A 86 -6.05 19.34 -5.18
C ILE A 86 -5.47 19.13 -3.79
N VAL A 87 -4.86 17.97 -3.54
CA VAL A 87 -4.22 17.64 -2.26
C VAL A 87 -3.11 18.64 -1.93
N THR A 88 -2.27 19.01 -2.91
CA THR A 88 -1.20 20.01 -2.70
C THR A 88 -1.74 21.41 -2.41
N ARG A 89 -2.96 21.73 -2.80
CA ARG A 89 -3.62 23.04 -2.54
C ARG A 89 -4.41 23.09 -1.20
N ALA A 90 -4.44 21.99 -0.47
CA ALA A 90 -5.14 21.90 0.81
C ALA A 90 -4.16 21.65 1.98
N PRO A 91 -3.25 22.61 2.30
CA PRO A 91 -2.20 22.41 3.30
C PRO A 91 -2.78 22.07 4.69
N VAL A 92 -3.89 22.67 5.07
CA VAL A 92 -4.56 22.39 6.35
C VAL A 92 -4.98 20.92 6.47
N VAL A 93 -5.47 20.31 5.38
CA VAL A 93 -5.86 18.89 5.39
C VAL A 93 -4.63 18.01 5.58
N LEU A 94 -3.54 18.33 4.89
CA LEU A 94 -2.27 17.61 5.04
C LEU A 94 -1.72 17.74 6.47
N ASP A 95 -1.80 18.92 7.08
CA ASP A 95 -1.36 19.12 8.45
C ASP A 95 -2.21 18.35 9.47
N VAL A 96 -3.53 18.32 9.29
CA VAL A 96 -4.42 17.50 10.13
C VAL A 96 -4.10 16.02 10.03
N VAL A 97 -3.91 15.50 8.80
CA VAL A 97 -3.51 14.10 8.56
C VAL A 97 -2.14 13.84 9.18
N ARG A 98 -1.19 14.75 9.02
CA ARG A 98 0.18 14.66 9.55
C ARG A 98 0.14 14.52 11.08
N TRP A 99 -0.49 15.45 11.79
CA TRP A 99 -0.51 15.43 13.24
C TRP A 99 -1.38 14.30 13.79
N GLY A 100 -2.49 13.98 13.15
CA GLY A 100 -3.28 12.78 13.44
C GLY A 100 -2.44 11.50 13.33
N GLY A 101 -1.63 11.41 12.27
CA GLY A 101 -0.68 10.31 12.07
C GLY A 101 0.40 10.25 13.15
N VAL A 102 1.00 11.38 13.53
CA VAL A 102 2.00 11.46 14.62
C VAL A 102 1.42 10.90 15.92
N VAL A 103 0.23 11.38 16.32
CA VAL A 103 -0.44 10.93 17.55
C VAL A 103 -0.75 9.43 17.47
N PHE A 104 -1.33 8.98 16.36
CA PHE A 104 -1.69 7.58 16.18
C PHE A 104 -0.46 6.63 16.20
N LEU A 105 0.58 6.96 15.42
CA LEU A 105 1.82 6.15 15.35
C LEU A 105 2.56 6.11 16.68
N THR A 106 2.59 7.25 17.42
CA THR A 106 3.19 7.31 18.75
C THR A 106 2.41 6.45 19.76
N ALA A 107 1.09 6.52 19.74
CA ALA A 107 0.23 5.67 20.57
C ALA A 107 0.42 4.18 20.22
N TYR A 108 0.50 3.85 18.92
CA TYR A 108 0.73 2.47 18.49
C TYR A 108 2.12 1.96 18.89
N ALA A 109 3.16 2.80 18.80
CA ALA A 109 4.51 2.48 19.29
C ALA A 109 4.52 2.20 20.79
N ALA A 110 3.87 3.05 21.60
CA ALA A 110 3.75 2.86 23.04
C ALA A 110 3.03 1.53 23.38
N LEU A 111 1.95 1.21 22.69
CA LEU A 111 1.25 -0.07 22.83
C LEU A 111 2.14 -1.26 22.44
N SER A 112 2.95 -1.13 21.40
CA SER A 112 3.89 -2.18 20.98
C SER A 112 4.98 -2.42 22.02
N PHE A 113 5.59 -1.36 22.56
CA PHE A 113 6.56 -1.48 23.66
C PHE A 113 5.93 -2.07 24.92
N ARG A 114 4.71 -1.67 25.27
CA ARG A 114 4.00 -2.25 26.41
C ARG A 114 3.76 -3.74 26.25
N ARG A 115 3.41 -4.23 25.03
CA ARG A 115 3.30 -5.68 24.75
C ARG A 115 4.65 -6.38 24.87
N ALA A 116 5.70 -5.80 24.32
CA ALA A 116 7.05 -6.34 24.44
C ALA A 116 7.48 -6.49 25.91
N TRP A 117 7.18 -5.49 26.75
CA TRP A 117 7.55 -5.52 28.17
C TRP A 117 6.75 -6.51 29.02
N ARG A 118 5.47 -6.73 28.67
CA ARG A 118 4.62 -7.69 29.38
C ARG A 118 4.90 -9.14 29.05
N GLY A 119 5.92 -9.44 28.27
CA GLY A 119 6.41 -10.78 28.02
C GLY A 119 5.76 -11.50 26.84
N GLY A 120 5.27 -10.75 25.86
CA GLY A 120 4.72 -11.31 24.61
C GLY A 120 3.67 -12.37 24.94
N GLU A 121 2.45 -11.96 25.31
CA GLU A 121 1.35 -12.91 25.50
C GLU A 121 1.23 -13.77 24.24
N VAL A 122 1.65 -15.03 24.35
CA VAL A 122 1.30 -16.10 23.44
C VAL A 122 -0.22 -16.08 23.39
N LEU A 123 -0.76 -15.76 22.25
CA LEU A 123 -2.14 -15.78 21.76
C LEU A 123 -3.21 -16.43 22.67
N ASP A 124 -3.26 -16.05 23.95
CA ASP A 124 -4.45 -16.25 24.77
C ASP A 124 -5.39 -15.10 24.44
N GLY A 125 -6.57 -15.41 23.90
CA GLY A 125 -7.55 -14.55 23.28
C GLY A 125 -8.02 -13.26 24.00
N SER A 126 -7.20 -12.69 24.88
CA SER A 126 -7.42 -11.41 25.55
C SER A 126 -6.81 -10.28 24.72
N ALA A 127 -7.63 -9.77 23.83
CA ALA A 127 -7.34 -8.70 22.89
C ALA A 127 -7.06 -7.37 23.61
N ALA A 128 -5.78 -6.98 23.65
CA ALA A 128 -5.48 -5.55 23.84
C ALA A 128 -5.94 -4.76 22.59
N PRO A 129 -6.59 -3.60 22.74
CA PRO A 129 -6.99 -2.75 21.63
C PRO A 129 -5.80 -2.47 20.70
N GLY A 130 -5.96 -2.75 19.40
CA GLY A 130 -4.92 -2.53 18.38
C GLY A 130 -3.93 -3.70 18.15
N GLY A 131 -4.12 -4.86 18.77
CA GLY A 131 -3.38 -6.09 18.45
C GLY A 131 -4.00 -6.85 17.27
N ALA A 132 -3.19 -7.54 16.46
CA ALA A 132 -3.69 -8.38 15.37
C ALA A 132 -4.58 -9.54 15.86
N ALA A 133 -4.54 -9.89 17.14
CA ALA A 133 -5.37 -10.91 17.80
C ALA A 133 -6.67 -10.35 18.41
N GLY A 134 -6.92 -9.03 18.29
CA GLY A 134 -8.14 -8.37 18.75
C GLY A 134 -9.36 -8.64 17.87
N PRO A 135 -10.51 -8.02 18.20
CA PRO A 135 -11.71 -8.13 17.37
C PRO A 135 -11.42 -7.63 15.95
N LEU A 136 -12.09 -8.22 14.96
CA LEU A 136 -11.92 -7.88 13.55
C LEU A 136 -12.04 -6.37 13.30
N SER A 137 -13.01 -5.71 13.95
CA SER A 137 -13.21 -4.26 13.82
C SER A 137 -11.97 -3.46 14.22
N ALA A 138 -11.30 -3.81 15.31
CA ALA A 138 -10.07 -3.15 15.74
C ALA A 138 -8.92 -3.37 14.74
N ALA A 139 -8.79 -4.58 14.18
CA ALA A 139 -7.79 -4.87 13.16
C ALA A 139 -8.04 -4.06 11.89
N LEU A 140 -9.29 -3.96 11.42
CA LEU A 140 -9.65 -3.20 10.24
C LEU A 140 -9.45 -1.68 10.46
N LEU A 141 -9.90 -1.15 11.60
CA LEU A 141 -9.69 0.26 11.95
C LEU A 141 -8.20 0.60 12.03
N THR A 142 -7.39 -0.30 12.59
CA THR A 142 -5.94 -0.13 12.63
C THR A 142 -5.34 -0.10 11.23
N ALA A 143 -5.74 -1.02 10.34
CA ALA A 143 -5.27 -1.04 8.95
C ALA A 143 -5.65 0.24 8.20
N VAL A 144 -6.90 0.70 8.35
CA VAL A 144 -7.37 1.97 7.78
C VAL A 144 -6.55 3.14 8.33
N ALA A 145 -6.40 3.23 9.66
CA ALA A 145 -5.67 4.33 10.28
C ALA A 145 -4.19 4.36 9.85
N LEU A 146 -3.50 3.20 9.79
CA LEU A 146 -2.12 3.11 9.32
C LEU A 146 -1.92 3.51 7.86
N THR A 147 -2.96 3.41 7.04
CA THR A 147 -2.95 3.85 5.66
C THR A 147 -3.34 5.32 5.53
N TRP A 148 -4.51 5.70 6.02
CA TRP A 148 -5.12 7.00 5.76
C TRP A 148 -4.60 8.13 6.65
N LEU A 149 -4.05 7.82 7.83
CA LEU A 149 -3.38 8.81 8.69
C LEU A 149 -1.86 8.89 8.44
N ASN A 150 -1.36 8.21 7.42
CA ASN A 150 0.04 8.27 7.04
C ASN A 150 0.23 9.18 5.81
N PRO A 151 0.75 10.41 5.94
CA PRO A 151 0.92 11.32 4.80
C PRO A 151 1.92 10.81 3.78
N HIS A 152 2.88 9.94 4.14
CA HIS A 152 3.77 9.31 3.16
C HIS A 152 2.99 8.49 2.14
N VAL A 153 1.88 7.85 2.52
CA VAL A 153 1.05 7.10 1.56
C VAL A 153 0.47 8.02 0.49
N TYR A 154 0.06 9.25 0.85
CA TYR A 154 -0.42 10.24 -0.14
C TYR A 154 0.71 10.73 -1.05
N LEU A 155 1.92 10.93 -0.50
CA LEU A 155 3.07 11.33 -1.30
C LEU A 155 3.44 10.23 -2.31
N ASP A 156 3.44 8.99 -1.89
CA ASP A 156 3.86 7.85 -2.72
C ASP A 156 2.76 7.46 -3.73
N THR A 157 1.50 7.32 -3.29
CA THR A 157 0.43 6.79 -4.14
C THR A 157 -0.28 7.89 -4.94
N VAL A 158 -0.66 9.01 -4.30
CA VAL A 158 -1.43 10.05 -4.96
C VAL A 158 -0.53 10.99 -5.77
N LEU A 159 0.60 11.42 -5.20
CA LEU A 159 1.48 12.37 -5.88
C LEU A 159 2.48 11.66 -6.80
N LEU A 160 3.28 10.74 -6.29
CA LEU A 160 4.37 10.15 -7.07
C LEU A 160 3.84 9.15 -8.12
N LEU A 161 3.08 8.12 -7.72
CA LEU A 161 2.48 7.19 -8.70
C LEU A 161 1.51 7.91 -9.63
N GLY A 162 0.72 8.87 -9.12
CA GLY A 162 -0.17 9.69 -9.94
C GLY A 162 0.58 10.50 -10.99
N SER A 163 1.71 11.11 -10.64
CA SER A 163 2.54 11.88 -11.59
C SER A 163 3.19 10.98 -12.65
N LEU A 164 3.72 9.83 -12.24
CA LEU A 164 4.30 8.85 -13.16
C LEU A 164 3.26 8.31 -14.15
N ALA A 165 2.05 8.00 -13.65
CA ALA A 165 0.95 7.55 -14.49
C ALA A 165 0.53 8.61 -15.51
N ASN A 166 0.42 9.88 -15.10
CA ASN A 166 0.03 10.97 -16.00
C ASN A 166 1.12 11.33 -17.01
N GLY A 167 2.37 10.92 -16.80
CA GLY A 167 3.47 10.98 -17.77
C GLY A 167 3.55 9.76 -18.71
N SER A 168 2.72 8.74 -18.51
CA SER A 168 2.72 7.50 -19.31
C SER A 168 1.79 7.62 -20.52
N GLU A 169 1.99 6.78 -21.54
CA GLU A 169 1.13 6.71 -22.73
C GLU A 169 -0.32 6.31 -22.36
N ASP A 170 -0.50 5.39 -21.41
CA ASP A 170 -1.79 4.97 -20.87
C ASP A 170 -1.75 4.97 -19.35
N ARG A 171 -2.23 6.08 -18.76
CA ARG A 171 -2.25 6.27 -17.31
C ARG A 171 -3.07 5.21 -16.56
N TRP A 172 -4.13 4.68 -17.17
CA TRP A 172 -4.96 3.66 -16.51
C TRP A 172 -4.33 2.27 -16.58
N ALA A 173 -3.63 1.94 -17.66
CA ALA A 173 -2.83 0.73 -17.73
C ALA A 173 -1.72 0.75 -16.65
N PHE A 174 -1.05 1.90 -16.48
CA PHE A 174 -0.08 2.10 -15.38
C PHE A 174 -0.75 1.89 -14.01
N ALA A 175 -1.92 2.50 -13.78
CA ALA A 175 -2.67 2.36 -12.53
C ALA A 175 -3.01 0.90 -12.23
N VAL A 176 -3.50 0.15 -13.21
CA VAL A 176 -3.79 -1.29 -13.07
C VAL A 176 -2.54 -2.05 -12.64
N GLY A 177 -1.38 -1.77 -13.26
CA GLY A 177 -0.11 -2.38 -12.86
C GLY A 177 0.26 -2.07 -11.41
N ALA A 178 0.15 -0.82 -10.98
CA ALA A 178 0.44 -0.39 -9.61
C ALA A 178 -0.53 -1.02 -8.58
N VAL A 179 -1.83 -1.13 -8.91
CA VAL A 179 -2.82 -1.81 -8.06
C VAL A 179 -2.53 -3.31 -7.94
N VAL A 180 -2.14 -3.95 -9.05
CA VAL A 180 -1.72 -5.36 -9.03
C VAL A 180 -0.47 -5.53 -8.15
N ALA A 181 0.48 -4.58 -8.20
CA ALA A 181 1.65 -4.59 -7.32
C ALA A 181 1.25 -4.58 -5.84
N SER A 182 0.33 -3.69 -5.44
CA SER A 182 -0.20 -3.64 -4.07
C SER A 182 -0.86 -4.95 -3.66
N LEU A 183 -1.74 -5.49 -4.49
CA LEU A 183 -2.43 -6.75 -4.22
C LEU A 183 -1.46 -7.92 -4.06
N VAL A 184 -0.49 -8.04 -4.97
CA VAL A 184 0.53 -9.10 -4.94
C VAL A 184 1.41 -8.95 -3.69
N TRP A 185 1.85 -7.72 -3.39
CA TRP A 185 2.70 -7.47 -2.24
C TRP A 185 2.00 -7.80 -0.91
N PHE A 186 0.82 -7.23 -0.64
CA PHE A 186 0.12 -7.47 0.62
C PHE A 186 -0.34 -8.91 0.78
N THR A 187 -0.75 -9.55 -0.31
CA THR A 187 -1.07 -10.99 -0.28
C THR A 187 0.18 -11.81 0.02
N GLY A 188 1.27 -11.54 -0.68
CA GLY A 188 2.56 -12.21 -0.46
C GLY A 188 3.09 -12.00 0.95
N LEU A 189 3.05 -10.76 1.45
CA LEU A 189 3.49 -10.41 2.80
C LEU A 189 2.60 -11.06 3.87
N GLY A 190 1.27 -10.90 3.77
CA GLY A 190 0.33 -11.39 4.78
C GLY A 190 0.26 -12.91 4.85
N TYR A 191 0.17 -13.59 3.70
CA TYR A 191 0.09 -15.05 3.68
C TYR A 191 1.48 -15.69 3.75
N GLY A 192 2.52 -15.07 3.17
CA GLY A 192 3.89 -15.54 3.28
C GLY A 192 4.42 -15.51 4.71
N ALA A 193 4.03 -14.49 5.49
CA ALA A 193 4.37 -14.41 6.91
C ALA A 193 3.89 -15.64 7.72
N ARG A 194 2.82 -16.29 7.31
CA ARG A 194 2.35 -17.53 7.96
C ARG A 194 3.38 -18.66 7.92
N LEU A 195 4.23 -18.69 6.89
CA LEU A 195 5.29 -19.69 6.77
C LEU A 195 6.36 -19.49 7.85
N ALA A 196 6.58 -18.24 8.27
CA ALA A 196 7.52 -17.90 9.34
C ALA A 196 6.92 -18.07 10.75
N SER A 197 5.59 -18.33 10.88
CA SER A 197 4.95 -18.46 12.20
C SER A 197 5.56 -19.52 13.13
N PRO A 198 6.16 -20.65 12.68
CA PRO A 198 6.84 -21.60 13.58
C PRO A 198 8.03 -20.97 14.32
N LEU A 199 8.71 -19.98 13.71
CA LEU A 199 9.81 -19.24 14.37
C LEU A 199 9.30 -18.40 15.54
N PHE A 200 8.01 -18.04 15.51
CA PHE A 200 7.31 -17.25 16.53
C PHE A 200 6.58 -18.11 17.57
N ALA A 201 6.88 -19.42 17.65
CA ALA A 201 6.41 -20.28 18.75
C ALA A 201 7.04 -19.87 20.11
N ARG A 202 8.13 -19.09 20.09
CA ARG A 202 8.81 -18.63 21.32
C ARG A 202 8.33 -17.22 21.70
N PRO A 203 7.99 -16.97 23.00
CA PRO A 203 7.55 -15.64 23.46
C PRO A 203 8.56 -14.52 23.17
N ARG A 204 9.86 -14.81 23.22
CA ARG A 204 10.94 -13.86 22.90
C ARG A 204 10.88 -13.35 21.46
N ALA A 205 10.45 -14.17 20.51
CA ALA A 205 10.33 -13.73 19.11
C ALA A 205 9.25 -12.66 18.97
N TRP A 206 8.13 -12.79 19.68
CA TRP A 206 7.08 -11.77 19.72
C TRP A 206 7.54 -10.49 20.41
N GLN A 207 8.31 -10.59 21.50
CA GLN A 207 8.90 -9.40 22.15
C GLN A 207 9.79 -8.62 21.18
N VAL A 208 10.69 -9.33 20.48
CA VAL A 208 11.58 -8.71 19.49
C VAL A 208 10.77 -8.06 18.37
N LEU A 209 9.74 -8.75 17.85
CA LEU A 209 8.87 -8.20 16.83
C LEU A 209 8.15 -6.94 17.31
N ASP A 210 7.58 -6.95 18.53
CA ASP A 210 6.89 -5.79 19.10
C ASP A 210 7.84 -4.61 19.34
N VAL A 211 9.08 -4.86 19.75
CA VAL A 211 10.11 -3.82 19.85
C VAL A 211 10.44 -3.25 18.47
N LEU A 212 10.66 -4.10 17.45
CA LEU A 212 10.94 -3.65 16.09
C LEU A 212 9.79 -2.81 15.51
N ILE A 213 8.55 -3.26 15.70
CA ILE A 213 7.36 -2.50 15.29
C ILE A 213 7.31 -1.17 16.04
N GLY A 214 7.49 -1.17 17.36
CA GLY A 214 7.48 0.04 18.18
C GLY A 214 8.53 1.06 17.74
N VAL A 215 9.76 0.60 17.49
CA VAL A 215 10.85 1.45 16.99
C VAL A 215 10.51 2.01 15.60
N THR A 216 10.04 1.16 14.68
CA THR A 216 9.67 1.59 13.34
C THR A 216 8.56 2.65 13.37
N MET A 217 7.49 2.43 14.16
CA MET A 217 6.40 3.40 14.30
C MET A 217 6.88 4.72 14.90
N LEU A 218 7.75 4.67 15.89
CA LEU A 218 8.31 5.87 16.51
C LEU A 218 9.21 6.65 15.55
N LEU A 219 10.06 5.96 14.79
CA LEU A 219 10.90 6.60 13.77
C LEU A 219 10.06 7.29 12.68
N ILE A 220 8.99 6.62 12.22
CA ILE A 220 8.06 7.23 11.26
C ILE A 220 7.35 8.44 11.89
N ALA A 221 6.88 8.33 13.13
CA ALA A 221 6.23 9.45 13.83
C ALA A 221 7.17 10.64 13.99
N VAL A 222 8.43 10.42 14.38
CA VAL A 222 9.44 11.49 14.50
C VAL A 222 9.77 12.11 13.13
N LYS A 223 9.95 11.29 12.10
CA LYS A 223 10.16 11.79 10.74
C LYS A 223 8.98 12.65 10.29
N LEU A 224 7.77 12.22 10.58
CA LEU A 224 6.54 12.92 10.25
C LEU A 224 6.37 14.22 11.02
N ALA A 225 6.78 14.27 12.29
CA ALA A 225 6.73 15.47 13.12
C ALA A 225 7.74 16.55 12.67
N ARG A 226 8.85 16.13 12.04
CA ARG A 226 9.89 17.06 11.55
C ARG A 226 9.56 17.67 10.18
N GLY A 227 8.65 17.10 9.40
CA GLY A 227 8.27 17.55 8.05
C GLY A 227 9.00 16.82 6.99
#